data_564e026cce4acf522e6c7545953d60ab
#
_entry.id   564e026cce4acf522e6c7545953d60ab
#
_cell.length_a   1.000
_cell.length_b   1.000
_cell.length_c   1.000
_cell.angle_alpha   90.00
_cell.angle_beta   90.00
_cell.angle_gamma   90.00
#
_symmetry.space_group_name_H-M   'P 1'
#
loop_
_entity.id
_entity.type
_entity.pdbx_description
1 polymer ?
#
loop_
_entity_poly.entity_id
_entity_poly.type
_entity_poly.pdbx_seq_one_letter_code
_entity_poly.pdbx_strand_id
1 'polypeptide(L)' 'MTAILFKVYCYRGTDKQVWFEVEDRTTGQGVAWSPSRTTAVKKALKLGYELEADESPVLKFYRAKAS' A
#
# COMPACT_ATOMS: atom_id res chain seq x y z
N MET A 1 9.42 7.57 -11.17
CA MET A 1 7.95 7.44 -11.03
C MET A 1 7.56 7.81 -9.62
N THR A 2 6.40 8.37 -9.45
CA THR A 2 5.93 8.83 -8.14
C THR A 2 4.85 7.90 -7.60
N ALA A 3 4.89 7.63 -6.31
CA ALA A 3 3.94 6.75 -5.66
C ALA A 3 3.48 7.31 -4.32
N ILE A 4 2.34 6.84 -3.85
CA ILE A 4 1.75 7.22 -2.57
C ILE A 4 1.63 5.99 -1.70
N LEU A 5 1.99 6.14 -0.43
CA LEU A 5 1.81 5.09 0.56
C LEU A 5 0.44 5.21 1.22
N PHE A 6 -0.27 4.11 1.30
CA PHE A 6 -1.55 4.04 1.99
C PHE A 6 -1.52 3.00 3.10
N LYS A 7 -2.30 3.25 4.12
CA LYS A 7 -2.63 2.25 5.13
C LYS A 7 -3.91 1.56 4.68
N VAL A 8 -3.86 0.26 4.55
CA VAL A 8 -4.96 -0.52 3.99
C VAL A 8 -5.48 -1.51 5.02
N TYR A 9 -6.78 -1.60 5.14
CA TYR A 9 -7.40 -2.62 5.99
C TYR A 9 -7.98 -3.70 5.09
N CYS A 10 -7.48 -4.92 5.27
CA CYS A 10 -7.99 -6.08 4.55
C CYS A 10 -8.82 -6.92 5.51
N TYR A 11 -9.96 -7.38 5.04
CA TYR A 11 -10.85 -8.22 5.82
C TYR A 11 -10.83 -9.64 5.28
N ARG A 12 -10.66 -10.59 6.18
CA ARG A 12 -10.75 -12.01 5.86
C ARG A 12 -11.66 -12.64 6.91
N GLY A 13 -12.87 -12.99 6.53
CA GLY A 13 -13.85 -13.45 7.49
C GLY A 13 -14.11 -12.38 8.53
N THR A 14 -13.88 -12.72 9.80
CA THR A 14 -14.03 -11.77 10.90
C THR A 14 -12.75 -11.05 11.27
N ASP A 15 -11.62 -11.46 10.70
CA ASP A 15 -10.33 -10.87 11.00
C ASP A 15 -10.09 -9.65 10.15
N LYS A 16 -9.51 -8.63 10.76
CA LYS A 16 -9.09 -7.44 10.06
C LYS A 16 -7.58 -7.31 10.20
N GLN A 17 -6.90 -7.31 9.08
CA GLN A 17 -5.46 -7.15 9.05
C GLN A 17 -5.09 -5.83 8.40
N VAL A 18 -4.13 -5.13 9.02
CA VAL A 18 -3.61 -3.88 8.46
C VAL A 18 -2.45 -4.20 7.55
N TRP A 19 -2.51 -3.65 6.36
CA TRP A 19 -1.44 -3.72 5.37
C TRP A 19 -1.08 -2.31 4.94
N PHE A 20 0.07 -2.18 4.34
CA PHE A 20 0.48 -0.94 3.69
C PHE A 20 0.60 -1.18 2.21
N GLU A 21 0.02 -0.28 1.44
CA GLU A 21 0.04 -0.34 -0.02
C GLU A 21 0.76 0.89 -0.56
N VAL A 22 1.62 0.67 -1.54
CA VAL A 22 2.19 1.77 -2.31
C VAL A 22 1.54 1.72 -3.68
N GLU A 23 0.90 2.82 -4.08
CA GLU A 23 0.24 2.93 -5.37
C GLU A 23 1.00 3.85 -6.30
N ASP A 24 1.09 3.44 -7.56
CA ASP A 24 1.56 4.32 -8.62
C ASP A 24 0.56 5.45 -8.79
N ARG A 25 1.03 6.68 -8.63
CA ARG A 25 0.15 7.84 -8.69
C ARG A 25 -0.48 8.03 -10.07
N THR A 26 0.22 7.64 -11.11
CA THR A 26 -0.26 7.82 -12.47
C THR A 26 -1.34 6.81 -12.84
N THR A 27 -1.15 5.56 -12.46
CA THR A 27 -2.06 4.48 -12.89
C THR A 27 -3.09 4.10 -11.83
N GLY A 28 -2.84 4.44 -10.57
CA GLY A 28 -3.69 4.03 -9.46
C GLY A 28 -3.54 2.57 -9.09
N GLN A 29 -2.54 1.88 -9.63
CA GLN A 29 -2.32 0.47 -9.32
C GLN A 29 -1.41 0.30 -8.12
N GLY A 30 -1.71 -0.68 -7.28
CA GLY A 30 -0.84 -1.06 -6.19
C GLY A 30 0.41 -1.74 -6.73
N VAL A 31 1.58 -1.26 -6.33
CA VAL A 31 2.86 -1.78 -6.81
C VAL A 31 3.65 -2.47 -5.71
N ALA A 32 3.31 -2.25 -4.47
CA ALA A 32 3.97 -2.89 -3.34
C ALA A 32 3.00 -3.03 -2.17
N TRP A 33 3.09 -4.14 -1.48
CA TRP A 33 2.24 -4.46 -0.34
C TRP A 33 3.05 -5.10 0.75
N SER A 34 2.79 -4.73 1.99
CA SER A 34 3.41 -5.40 3.13
C SER A 34 2.64 -5.07 4.40
N PRO A 35 2.63 -5.98 5.40
CA PRO A 35 2.16 -5.65 6.73
C PRO A 35 3.04 -4.60 7.42
N SER A 36 4.26 -4.40 6.92
CA SER A 36 5.22 -3.44 7.45
C SER A 36 5.34 -2.24 6.53
N ARG A 37 5.14 -1.05 7.07
CA ARG A 37 5.31 0.21 6.35
C ARG A 37 6.69 0.29 5.71
N THR A 38 7.72 0.03 6.50
CA THR A 38 9.09 0.10 6.02
C THR A 38 9.35 -0.84 4.85
N THR A 39 8.84 -2.06 4.94
CA THR A 39 9.01 -3.05 3.88
C THR A 39 8.30 -2.63 2.61
N ALA A 40 7.08 -2.12 2.72
CA ALA A 40 6.35 -1.65 1.55
C ALA A 40 7.09 -0.52 0.84
N VAL A 41 7.61 0.43 1.62
CA VAL A 41 8.41 1.54 1.09
C VAL A 41 9.66 1.01 0.38
N LYS A 42 10.39 0.11 1.01
CA LYS A 42 11.60 -0.46 0.42
C LYS A 42 11.31 -1.17 -0.91
N LYS A 43 10.23 -1.91 -0.97
CA LYS A 43 9.83 -2.60 -2.20
C LYS A 43 9.56 -1.60 -3.32
N ALA A 44 8.84 -0.53 -3.03
CA ALA A 44 8.55 0.49 -4.02
C ALA A 44 9.82 1.20 -4.50
N LEU A 45 10.72 1.52 -3.58
CA LEU A 45 11.99 2.17 -3.94
C LEU A 45 12.82 1.27 -4.85
N LYS A 46 12.83 -0.03 -4.61
CA LYS A 46 13.54 -0.99 -5.47
C LYS A 46 12.98 -1.01 -6.88
N LEU A 47 11.71 -0.74 -7.04
CA LEU A 47 11.07 -0.70 -8.35
C LEU A 47 11.28 0.64 -9.07
N GLY A 48 12.01 1.56 -8.44
CA GLY A 48 12.30 2.86 -9.05
C GLY A 48 11.30 3.96 -8.73
N TYR A 49 10.41 3.72 -7.77
CA TYR A 49 9.45 4.75 -7.37
C TYR A 49 10.05 5.69 -6.34
N GLU A 50 9.58 6.92 -6.38
CA GLU A 50 9.81 7.90 -5.33
C GLU A 50 8.49 8.11 -4.61
N LEU A 51 8.51 8.12 -3.28
CA LEU A 51 7.31 8.40 -2.51
C LEU A 51 7.11 9.89 -2.39
N GLU A 52 5.86 10.32 -2.39
CA GLU A 52 5.56 11.71 -2.11
C GLU A 52 5.99 12.06 -0.71
N ALA A 53 6.67 13.20 -0.58
CA ALA A 53 7.30 13.59 0.67
C ALA A 53 6.29 13.86 1.77
N ASP A 54 5.11 14.25 1.41
CA ASP A 54 4.11 14.74 2.34
C ASP A 54 2.92 13.80 2.40
N GLU A 55 3.22 12.54 2.57
CA GLU A 55 2.16 11.57 2.61
C GLU A 55 1.48 11.52 3.96
N SER A 56 0.24 11.91 3.96
CA SER A 56 -0.69 11.47 4.97
C SER A 56 -1.37 10.26 4.40
N PRO A 57 -1.08 9.08 4.89
CA PRO A 57 -1.68 7.88 4.30
C PRO A 57 -3.18 7.94 4.45
N VAL A 58 -3.86 7.87 3.32
CA VAL A 58 -5.31 7.77 3.31
C VAL A 58 -5.66 6.34 3.68
N LEU A 59 -6.65 6.19 4.55
CA LEU A 59 -7.12 4.86 4.92
C LEU A 59 -7.95 4.28 3.78
N LYS A 60 -7.60 3.08 3.37
CA LYS A 60 -8.35 2.32 2.39
C LYS A 60 -8.82 1.02 3.01
N PHE A 61 -9.99 0.60 2.60
CA PHE A 61 -10.57 -0.66 3.05
C PHE A 61 -10.79 -1.56 1.85
N TYR A 62 -10.21 -2.74 1.91
CA TYR A 62 -10.37 -3.75 0.87
C TYR A 62 -10.92 -5.02 1.48
N ARG A 63 -11.81 -5.65 0.75
CA ARG A 63 -12.24 -6.99 1.09
C ARG A 63 -11.13 -7.94 0.65
N ALA A 64 -10.67 -8.80 1.56
CA ALA A 64 -9.69 -9.80 1.21
C ALA A 64 -10.25 -10.71 0.12
N LYS A 65 -9.41 -11.05 -0.85
CA LYS A 65 -9.82 -12.01 -1.88
C LYS A 65 -10.00 -13.37 -1.23
N ALA A 66 -11.09 -14.03 -1.57
CA ALA A 66 -11.28 -15.41 -1.17
C ALA A 66 -10.21 -16.25 -1.87
N SER A 67 -9.48 -16.98 -1.09
CA SER A 67 -8.42 -17.85 -1.63
C SER A 67 -8.94 -19.27 -1.75
#